data_c3a3faf197d2d6cd145520bdf3eb711f
#
_entry.id   c3a3faf197d2d6cd145520bdf3eb711f
#
_cell.length_a   1.000
_cell.length_b   1.000
_cell.length_c   1.000
_cell.angle_alpha   90.00
_cell.angle_beta   90.00
_cell.angle_gamma   90.00
#
_symmetry.space_group_name_H-M   'P 1'
#
loop_
_entity.id
_entity.type
_entity.pdbx_description
1 polymer ?
#
loop_
_entity_poly.entity_id
_entity_poly.type
_entity_poly.pdbx_seq_one_letter_code
_entity_poly.pdbx_strand_id
1 'polypeptide(L)'
;MEPCAITQPAARRIWLHAQKLDTPLPFGSGPGATPEAIRHLGYVQIDTIHVIERCHHHILFTRIPEYRREHLHRAQSIEKTVFEYWTHALAYIPIEDMRYYVRAMRRYWRLRSVWFANVKDNEVRKVLTRIRSNGALTIRDIDDDVLVEKDHAWASRKPSKRALQLAFYKGLVTVSQRAGMLKTMSSWGGTSGGSGCRRLPRQHRRPTISWIGHCAPRAS
;
A
#
# COMPACT_ATOMS: atom_id res chain seq x y z
N MET A 1 -2.77 19.96 32.13
CA MET A 1 -1.32 19.64 31.96
C MET A 1 -0.70 20.82 31.27
N GLU A 2 0.31 21.46 31.87
CA GLU A 2 1.08 22.49 31.18
C GLU A 2 1.89 21.88 30.04
N PRO A 3 2.00 22.56 28.90
CA PRO A 3 2.81 22.09 27.79
C PRO A 3 4.31 22.07 28.18
N CYS A 4 4.98 20.93 27.93
CA CYS A 4 6.41 20.81 28.13
C CYS A 4 7.14 21.53 27.00
N ALA A 5 7.87 22.60 27.33
CA ALA A 5 8.70 23.29 26.36
C ALA A 5 10.04 22.53 26.17
N ILE A 6 10.39 22.28 24.91
CA ILE A 6 11.66 21.67 24.52
C ILE A 6 12.45 22.60 23.62
N THR A 7 13.76 22.58 23.70
CA THR A 7 14.63 23.38 22.81
C THR A 7 14.63 22.77 21.38
N GLN A 8 14.85 23.60 20.36
CA GLN A 8 14.95 23.14 18.98
C GLN A 8 16.01 22.03 18.77
N PRO A 9 17.23 22.11 19.36
CA PRO A 9 18.20 21.04 19.26
C PRO A 9 17.72 19.74 19.91
N ALA A 10 16.99 19.82 21.04
CA ALA A 10 16.42 18.64 21.70
C ALA A 10 15.33 18.00 20.83
N ALA A 11 14.41 18.80 20.28
CA ALA A 11 13.37 18.33 19.37
C ALA A 11 13.97 17.64 18.14
N ARG A 12 15.03 18.22 17.56
CA ARG A 12 15.73 17.62 16.41
C ARG A 12 16.36 16.27 16.75
N ARG A 13 17.04 16.15 17.91
CA ARG A 13 17.61 14.88 18.36
C ARG A 13 16.54 13.81 18.59
N ILE A 14 15.46 14.17 19.27
CA ILE A 14 14.32 13.25 19.50
C ILE A 14 13.79 12.73 18.16
N TRP A 15 13.61 13.62 17.18
CA TRP A 15 13.09 13.22 15.88
C TRP A 15 14.06 12.31 15.12
N LEU A 16 15.34 12.66 15.04
CA LEU A 16 16.36 11.83 14.38
C LEU A 16 16.42 10.45 15.02
N HIS A 17 16.38 10.39 16.35
CA HIS A 17 16.37 9.11 17.08
C HIS A 17 15.11 8.29 16.82
N ALA A 18 13.94 8.92 16.86
CA ALA A 18 12.67 8.26 16.56
C ALA A 18 12.61 7.73 15.11
N GLN A 19 13.27 8.42 14.19
CA GLN A 19 13.38 8.02 12.79
C GLN A 19 14.54 7.06 12.50
N LYS A 20 15.34 6.69 13.53
CA LYS A 20 16.51 5.83 13.39
C LYS A 20 17.52 6.35 12.36
N LEU A 21 17.77 7.65 12.38
CA LEU A 21 18.71 8.32 11.48
C LEU A 21 20.03 8.69 12.19
N ASP A 22 20.12 8.48 13.49
CA ASP A 22 21.27 8.74 14.35
C ASP A 22 21.97 7.46 14.83
N THR A 23 21.48 6.31 14.41
CA THR A 23 22.00 4.99 14.83
C THR A 23 22.56 4.25 13.61
N PRO A 24 23.78 3.77 13.65
CA PRO A 24 24.31 2.92 12.60
C PRO A 24 23.61 1.56 12.61
N LEU A 25 23.22 1.05 11.44
CA LEU A 25 22.59 -0.27 11.26
C LEU A 25 21.38 -0.53 12.18
N PRO A 26 20.43 0.40 12.32
CA PRO A 26 19.36 0.29 13.34
C PRO A 26 18.45 -0.92 13.12
N PHE A 27 18.46 -1.50 11.93
CA PHE A 27 17.66 -2.67 11.53
C PHE A 27 18.53 -3.86 11.11
N GLY A 28 19.84 -3.78 11.33
CA GLY A 28 20.81 -4.76 10.83
C GLY A 28 21.09 -4.57 9.33
N SER A 29 21.52 -5.63 8.67
CA SER A 29 21.91 -5.66 7.26
C SER A 29 21.12 -6.72 6.49
N GLY A 30 21.25 -6.68 5.16
CA GLY A 30 20.66 -7.66 4.26
C GLY A 30 19.13 -7.52 4.07
N PRO A 31 18.50 -8.52 3.42
CA PRO A 31 17.08 -8.45 3.03
C PRO A 31 16.12 -8.30 4.20
N GLY A 32 16.41 -8.93 5.35
CA GLY A 32 15.56 -8.89 6.55
C GLY A 32 15.46 -7.51 7.18
N ALA A 33 16.44 -6.63 6.99
CA ALA A 33 16.41 -5.26 7.50
C ALA A 33 15.28 -4.42 6.86
N THR A 34 14.88 -4.73 5.63
CA THR A 34 13.85 -3.96 4.92
C THR A 34 12.46 -4.05 5.57
N PRO A 35 11.89 -5.24 5.86
CA PRO A 35 10.61 -5.32 6.56
C PRO A 35 10.68 -4.75 7.98
N GLU A 36 11.81 -4.88 8.69
CA GLU A 36 11.99 -4.28 10.02
C GLU A 36 11.95 -2.74 9.98
N ALA A 37 12.63 -2.14 8.99
CA ALA A 37 12.56 -0.70 8.79
C ALA A 37 11.14 -0.23 8.48
N ILE A 38 10.41 -0.94 7.61
CA ILE A 38 9.02 -0.62 7.28
C ILE A 38 8.12 -0.79 8.51
N ARG A 39 8.33 -1.82 9.32
CA ARG A 39 7.60 -2.06 10.58
C ARG A 39 7.82 -0.93 11.58
N HIS A 40 9.06 -0.48 11.76
CA HIS A 40 9.40 0.63 12.65
C HIS A 40 8.73 1.94 12.21
N LEU A 41 8.72 2.22 10.90
CA LEU A 41 8.12 3.43 10.34
C LEU A 41 6.59 3.36 10.27
N GLY A 42 6.00 2.17 10.40
CA GLY A 42 4.58 1.90 10.21
C GLY A 42 4.16 1.83 8.75
N TYR A 43 4.76 2.60 7.88
CA TYR A 43 4.61 2.52 6.43
C TYR A 43 5.75 3.26 5.72
N VAL A 44 5.94 2.94 4.43
CA VAL A 44 6.85 3.69 3.53
C VAL A 44 6.07 4.08 2.28
N GLN A 45 5.90 5.40 2.08
CA GLN A 45 5.15 5.95 0.95
C GLN A 45 5.79 5.57 -0.38
N ILE A 46 4.96 5.13 -1.33
CA ILE A 46 5.36 4.86 -2.71
C ILE A 46 5.16 6.13 -3.52
N ASP A 47 6.24 6.66 -4.06
CA ASP A 47 6.18 7.82 -4.95
C ASP A 47 6.52 7.44 -6.38
N THR A 48 5.92 8.16 -7.32
CA THR A 48 6.17 8.02 -8.76
C THR A 48 7.31 8.93 -9.24
N ILE A 49 7.60 10.00 -8.50
CA ILE A 49 8.67 10.95 -8.83
C ILE A 49 10.01 10.23 -8.73
N HIS A 50 10.79 10.35 -9.78
CA HIS A 50 12.08 9.71 -9.94
C HIS A 50 13.06 10.71 -10.56
N VAL A 51 13.80 11.40 -9.70
CA VAL A 51 14.87 12.33 -10.12
C VAL A 51 16.20 11.57 -10.09
N ILE A 52 16.70 11.21 -8.91
CA ILE A 52 17.86 10.33 -8.71
C ILE A 52 17.34 8.92 -8.46
N GLU A 53 16.44 8.78 -7.48
CA GLU A 53 15.73 7.56 -7.14
C GLU A 53 14.35 7.91 -6.55
N ARG A 54 13.43 6.95 -6.47
CA ARG A 54 12.12 7.15 -5.83
C ARG A 54 12.25 7.25 -4.32
N CYS A 55 11.43 8.08 -3.69
CA CYS A 55 11.54 8.41 -2.26
C CYS A 55 11.52 7.17 -1.34
N HIS A 56 10.73 6.14 -1.66
CA HIS A 56 10.71 4.92 -0.84
C HIS A 56 12.07 4.19 -0.82
N HIS A 57 12.82 4.23 -1.91
CA HIS A 57 14.18 3.69 -1.93
C HIS A 57 15.15 4.56 -1.13
N HIS A 58 15.04 5.91 -1.21
CA HIS A 58 15.83 6.82 -0.37
C HIS A 58 15.55 6.61 1.11
N ILE A 59 14.27 6.48 1.50
CA ILE A 59 13.88 6.24 2.90
C ILE A 59 14.50 4.96 3.45
N LEU A 60 14.53 3.89 2.65
CA LEU A 60 15.11 2.62 3.05
C LEU A 60 16.65 2.68 3.03
N PHE A 61 17.25 3.26 2.00
CA PHE A 61 18.69 3.39 1.87
C PHE A 61 19.32 4.21 3.00
N THR A 62 18.67 5.28 3.45
CA THR A 62 19.19 6.11 4.56
C THR A 62 19.22 5.38 5.91
N ARG A 63 18.54 4.24 6.03
CA ARG A 63 18.42 3.44 7.27
C ARG A 63 19.07 2.06 7.17
N ILE A 64 19.32 1.61 5.94
CA ILE A 64 19.91 0.29 5.66
C ILE A 64 21.06 0.52 4.68
N PRO A 65 22.30 0.65 5.15
CA PRO A 65 23.44 1.01 4.31
C PRO A 65 23.67 0.11 3.10
N GLU A 66 23.35 -1.18 3.22
CA GLU A 66 23.47 -2.18 2.14
C GLU A 66 22.14 -2.41 1.42
N TYR A 67 21.20 -1.48 1.51
CA TYR A 67 19.89 -1.61 0.87
C TYR A 67 20.03 -1.76 -0.65
N ARG A 68 19.28 -2.73 -1.18
CA ARG A 68 19.08 -2.95 -2.61
C ARG A 68 17.60 -3.03 -2.92
N ARG A 69 17.21 -2.66 -4.14
CA ARG A 69 15.79 -2.72 -4.57
C ARG A 69 15.22 -4.14 -4.47
N GLU A 70 16.06 -5.13 -4.70
CA GLU A 70 15.73 -6.56 -4.59
C GLU A 70 15.28 -6.94 -3.18
N HIS A 71 15.78 -6.28 -2.12
CA HIS A 71 15.35 -6.52 -0.74
C HIS A 71 13.87 -6.15 -0.55
N LEU A 72 13.43 -5.00 -1.09
CA LEU A 72 12.03 -4.61 -1.06
C LEU A 72 11.16 -5.52 -1.94
N HIS A 73 11.65 -5.86 -3.13
CA HIS A 73 10.98 -6.83 -4.01
C HIS A 73 10.80 -8.18 -3.29
N ARG A 74 11.82 -8.67 -2.63
CA ARG A 74 11.78 -9.91 -1.86
C ARG A 74 10.74 -9.84 -0.73
N ALA A 75 10.76 -8.77 0.07
CA ALA A 75 9.81 -8.56 1.16
C ALA A 75 8.35 -8.52 0.67
N GLN A 76 8.09 -7.85 -0.48
CA GLN A 76 6.75 -7.72 -1.04
C GLN A 76 6.30 -8.96 -1.82
N SER A 77 7.16 -9.47 -2.72
CA SER A 77 6.74 -10.41 -3.77
C SER A 77 7.00 -11.86 -3.40
N ILE A 78 8.03 -12.15 -2.60
CA ILE A 78 8.44 -13.50 -2.25
C ILE A 78 8.00 -13.84 -0.82
N GLU A 79 8.48 -13.10 0.16
CA GLU A 79 8.24 -13.36 1.58
C GLU A 79 6.88 -12.88 2.06
N LYS A 80 6.26 -11.92 1.35
CA LYS A 80 4.95 -11.35 1.69
C LYS A 80 4.91 -10.73 3.09
N THR A 81 6.03 -10.21 3.56
CA THR A 81 6.16 -9.53 4.87
C THR A 81 5.62 -8.11 4.84
N VAL A 82 5.49 -7.53 3.64
CA VAL A 82 4.86 -6.23 3.41
C VAL A 82 3.83 -6.33 2.29
N PHE A 83 2.82 -5.45 2.34
CA PHE A 83 1.81 -5.31 1.30
C PHE A 83 1.63 -3.85 0.92
N GLU A 84 1.03 -3.60 -0.25
CA GLU A 84 0.66 -2.25 -0.66
C GLU A 84 -0.77 -1.95 -0.29
N TYR A 85 -0.99 -0.79 0.29
CA TYR A 85 -2.33 -0.23 0.44
C TYR A 85 -2.28 1.30 0.56
N TRP A 86 -3.46 1.91 0.53
CA TRP A 86 -3.62 3.36 0.63
C TRP A 86 -3.69 3.78 2.09
N THR A 87 -2.77 4.66 2.50
CA THR A 87 -2.80 5.39 3.78
C THR A 87 -3.34 6.81 3.51
N HIS A 88 -2.54 7.85 3.60
CA HIS A 88 -2.76 9.17 3.01
C HIS A 88 -2.26 9.19 1.53
N ALA A 89 -1.38 8.28 1.20
CA ALA A 89 -0.87 7.97 -0.14
C ALA A 89 -0.71 6.45 -0.27
N LEU A 90 -0.38 5.96 -1.47
CA LEU A 90 -0.02 4.55 -1.65
C LEU A 90 1.28 4.25 -0.89
N ALA A 91 1.33 3.17 -0.14
CA ALA A 91 2.46 2.85 0.72
C ALA A 91 2.72 1.33 0.84
N TYR A 92 3.97 0.98 1.14
CA TYR A 92 4.32 -0.32 1.68
C TYR A 92 4.02 -0.35 3.18
N ILE A 93 3.33 -1.37 3.63
CA ILE A 93 2.80 -1.51 4.99
C ILE A 93 3.18 -2.91 5.51
N PRO A 94 3.56 -3.07 6.80
CA PRO A 94 3.79 -4.38 7.39
C PRO A 94 2.56 -5.27 7.26
N ILE A 95 2.74 -6.55 6.96
CA ILE A 95 1.61 -7.47 6.74
C ILE A 95 0.76 -7.67 8.00
N GLU A 96 1.36 -7.61 9.19
CA GLU A 96 0.69 -7.70 10.47
C GLU A 96 -0.31 -6.57 10.71
N ASP A 97 -0.10 -5.40 10.08
CA ASP A 97 -0.97 -4.23 10.20
C ASP A 97 -2.18 -4.29 9.26
N MET A 98 -2.26 -5.28 8.37
CA MET A 98 -3.41 -5.46 7.49
C MET A 98 -4.75 -5.41 8.23
N ARG A 99 -4.81 -5.94 9.45
CA ARG A 99 -6.00 -5.95 10.32
C ARG A 99 -6.60 -4.56 10.53
N TYR A 100 -5.79 -3.52 10.57
CA TYR A 100 -6.25 -2.13 10.74
C TYR A 100 -6.86 -1.58 9.45
N TYR A 101 -6.41 -2.05 8.30
CA TYR A 101 -6.89 -1.61 6.99
C TYR A 101 -8.16 -2.32 6.52
N VAL A 102 -8.49 -3.49 7.09
CA VAL A 102 -9.72 -4.23 6.77
C VAL A 102 -10.97 -3.37 6.97
N ARG A 103 -10.98 -2.47 7.97
CA ARG A 103 -12.09 -1.55 8.19
C ARG A 103 -12.23 -0.54 7.05
N ALA A 104 -11.12 0.02 6.58
CA ALA A 104 -11.10 0.93 5.43
C ALA A 104 -11.56 0.22 4.16
N MET A 105 -11.07 -1.01 3.91
CA MET A 105 -11.49 -1.85 2.79
C MET A 105 -13.00 -2.08 2.82
N ARG A 106 -13.57 -2.44 3.98
CA ARG A 106 -15.02 -2.63 4.16
C ARG A 106 -15.84 -1.37 3.92
N ARG A 107 -15.29 -0.19 4.19
CA ARG A 107 -15.96 1.08 3.88
C ARG A 107 -16.22 1.21 2.38
N TYR A 108 -15.27 0.82 1.52
CA TYR A 108 -15.44 0.83 0.06
C TYR A 108 -16.50 -0.17 -0.46
N TRP A 109 -16.88 -1.15 0.35
CA TRP A 109 -18.02 -2.03 0.03
C TRP A 109 -19.37 -1.35 0.27
N ARG A 110 -19.45 -0.52 1.30
CA ARG A 110 -20.70 0.10 1.75
C ARG A 110 -20.95 1.46 1.10
N LEU A 111 -19.89 2.24 0.94
CA LEU A 111 -19.96 3.60 0.44
C LEU A 111 -19.23 3.65 -0.90
N ARG A 112 -19.95 3.98 -1.96
CA ARG A 112 -19.30 4.31 -3.24
C ARG A 112 -18.65 5.68 -3.09
N SER A 113 -17.33 5.72 -3.16
CA SER A 113 -16.59 6.97 -3.27
C SER A 113 -16.96 7.65 -4.60
N VAL A 114 -17.00 8.97 -4.61
CA VAL A 114 -17.17 9.78 -5.84
C VAL A 114 -16.17 9.34 -6.93
N TRP A 115 -14.96 8.94 -6.54
CA TRP A 115 -13.90 8.44 -7.45
C TRP A 115 -14.27 7.18 -8.23
N PHE A 116 -15.25 6.41 -7.75
CA PHE A 116 -15.66 5.13 -8.34
C PHE A 116 -17.18 5.07 -8.61
N ALA A 117 -17.84 6.23 -8.63
CA ALA A 117 -19.30 6.29 -8.79
C ALA A 117 -19.79 5.57 -10.06
N ASN A 118 -19.03 5.70 -11.15
CA ASN A 118 -19.37 5.15 -12.46
C ASN A 118 -18.75 3.77 -12.74
N VAL A 119 -18.04 3.16 -11.77
CA VAL A 119 -17.51 1.79 -11.92
C VAL A 119 -18.62 0.79 -11.63
N LYS A 120 -19.00 0.00 -12.63
CA LYS A 120 -20.07 -1.00 -12.50
C LYS A 120 -19.56 -2.26 -11.81
N ASP A 121 -20.40 -2.89 -11.00
CA ASP A 121 -20.04 -4.12 -10.30
C ASP A 121 -19.75 -5.31 -11.24
N ASN A 122 -20.35 -5.31 -12.45
CA ASN A 122 -20.04 -6.32 -13.46
C ASN A 122 -18.62 -6.18 -14.01
N GLU A 123 -18.07 -4.96 -14.13
CA GLU A 123 -16.68 -4.72 -14.53
C GLU A 123 -15.71 -5.27 -13.49
N VAL A 124 -16.00 -5.02 -12.22
CA VAL A 124 -15.22 -5.59 -11.11
C VAL A 124 -15.27 -7.12 -11.14
N ARG A 125 -16.46 -7.71 -11.35
CA ARG A 125 -16.60 -9.18 -11.46
C ARG A 125 -15.81 -9.73 -12.65
N LYS A 126 -15.87 -9.11 -13.83
CA LYS A 126 -15.11 -9.54 -15.02
C LYS A 126 -13.62 -9.60 -14.73
N VAL A 127 -13.06 -8.55 -14.13
CA VAL A 127 -11.65 -8.50 -13.79
C VAL A 127 -11.27 -9.55 -12.75
N LEU A 128 -12.09 -9.73 -11.71
CA LEU A 128 -11.86 -10.77 -10.69
C LEU A 128 -11.93 -12.18 -11.26
N THR A 129 -12.88 -12.46 -12.17
CA THR A 129 -12.97 -13.75 -12.86
C THR A 129 -11.70 -13.99 -13.66
N ARG A 130 -11.23 -12.99 -14.41
CA ARG A 130 -9.99 -13.10 -15.20
C ARG A 130 -8.76 -13.39 -14.32
N ILE A 131 -8.64 -12.72 -13.17
CA ILE A 131 -7.57 -13.01 -12.19
C ILE A 131 -7.69 -14.43 -11.62
N ARG A 132 -8.91 -14.93 -11.40
CA ARG A 132 -9.11 -16.31 -10.89
C ARG A 132 -8.77 -17.36 -11.94
N SER A 133 -9.11 -17.12 -13.20
CA SER A 133 -8.89 -18.07 -14.30
C SER A 133 -7.45 -18.07 -14.80
N ASN A 134 -6.84 -16.90 -14.91
CA ASN A 134 -5.53 -16.72 -15.57
C ASN A 134 -4.38 -16.46 -14.58
N GLY A 135 -4.69 -16.36 -13.27
CA GLY A 135 -3.69 -15.98 -12.27
C GLY A 135 -3.50 -14.48 -12.16
N ALA A 136 -2.32 -14.08 -11.65
CA ALA A 136 -1.99 -12.68 -11.45
C ALA A 136 -1.88 -11.93 -12.78
N LEU A 137 -2.47 -10.72 -12.85
CA LEU A 137 -2.54 -9.91 -14.07
C LEU A 137 -1.98 -8.51 -13.85
N THR A 138 -1.40 -7.96 -14.90
CA THR A 138 -1.10 -6.53 -15.02
C THR A 138 -2.21 -5.81 -15.79
N ILE A 139 -2.21 -4.48 -15.79
CA ILE A 139 -3.15 -3.72 -16.62
C ILE A 139 -2.89 -3.91 -18.13
N ARG A 140 -1.71 -4.37 -18.52
CA ARG A 140 -1.35 -4.64 -19.91
C ARG A 140 -1.95 -5.94 -20.44
N ASP A 141 -2.28 -6.86 -19.53
CA ASP A 141 -2.89 -8.16 -19.87
C ASP A 141 -4.41 -8.05 -20.06
N ILE A 142 -4.96 -6.84 -19.82
CA ILE A 142 -6.38 -6.56 -20.00
C ILE A 142 -6.53 -5.56 -21.13
N ASP A 143 -7.12 -6.01 -22.22
CA ASP A 143 -7.49 -5.14 -23.32
C ASP A 143 -8.89 -4.59 -23.09
N ASP A 144 -9.04 -3.28 -23.24
CA ASP A 144 -10.31 -2.58 -23.18
C ASP A 144 -10.64 -2.08 -24.58
N ASP A 145 -11.59 -2.72 -25.24
CA ASP A 145 -12.05 -2.39 -26.58
C ASP A 145 -12.62 -0.97 -26.67
N VAL A 146 -13.19 -0.49 -25.56
CA VAL A 146 -13.83 0.83 -25.50
C VAL A 146 -13.24 1.64 -24.35
N LEU A 147 -12.76 2.84 -24.69
CA LEU A 147 -12.35 3.84 -23.70
C LEU A 147 -13.56 4.67 -23.27
N VAL A 148 -13.63 4.97 -21.98
CA VAL A 148 -14.67 5.82 -21.40
C VAL A 148 -14.14 7.21 -21.08
N GLU A 149 -15.06 8.17 -20.94
CA GLU A 149 -14.70 9.50 -20.47
C GLU A 149 -14.20 9.47 -19.02
N LYS A 150 -13.36 10.45 -18.70
CA LYS A 150 -12.83 10.60 -17.34
C LYS A 150 -13.89 11.29 -16.46
N ASP A 151 -14.15 10.71 -15.29
CA ASP A 151 -15.01 11.33 -14.28
C ASP A 151 -14.29 12.50 -13.55
N HIS A 152 -12.95 12.48 -13.55
CA HIS A 152 -12.10 13.51 -12.95
C HIS A 152 -10.70 13.46 -13.58
N ALA A 153 -9.89 14.50 -13.37
CA ALA A 153 -8.56 14.65 -14.00
C ALA A 153 -7.64 13.43 -13.85
N TRP A 154 -7.71 12.73 -12.73
CA TRP A 154 -6.87 11.57 -12.40
C TRP A 154 -7.49 10.22 -12.78
N ALA A 155 -8.73 10.21 -13.28
CA ALA A 155 -9.39 8.98 -13.68
C ALA A 155 -8.73 8.35 -14.91
N SER A 156 -8.76 7.03 -14.99
CA SER A 156 -8.35 6.29 -16.18
C SER A 156 -9.50 6.27 -17.21
N ARG A 157 -9.15 6.34 -18.49
CA ARG A 157 -10.11 6.08 -19.58
C ARG A 157 -10.39 4.59 -19.79
N LYS A 158 -9.58 3.69 -19.19
CA LYS A 158 -9.75 2.23 -19.30
C LYS A 158 -10.67 1.72 -18.19
N PRO A 159 -11.84 1.15 -18.52
CA PRO A 159 -12.78 0.61 -17.52
C PRO A 159 -12.16 -0.45 -16.63
N SER A 160 -11.38 -1.37 -17.21
CA SER A 160 -10.70 -2.43 -16.47
C SER A 160 -9.72 -1.90 -15.42
N LYS A 161 -8.99 -0.81 -15.73
CA LYS A 161 -8.07 -0.17 -14.77
C LYS A 161 -8.84 0.43 -13.59
N ARG A 162 -10.00 1.04 -13.86
CA ARG A 162 -10.89 1.59 -12.81
C ARG A 162 -11.46 0.47 -11.95
N ALA A 163 -11.90 -0.63 -12.58
CA ALA A 163 -12.39 -1.82 -11.89
C ALA A 163 -11.32 -2.49 -11.01
N LEU A 164 -10.10 -2.65 -11.53
CA LEU A 164 -8.94 -3.14 -10.74
C LEU A 164 -8.65 -2.25 -9.55
N GLN A 165 -8.68 -0.94 -9.75
CA GLN A 165 -8.43 0.03 -8.69
C GLN A 165 -9.52 -0.07 -7.60
N LEU A 166 -10.79 -0.15 -7.98
CA LEU A 166 -11.88 -0.36 -7.02
C LEU A 166 -11.75 -1.70 -6.30
N ALA A 167 -11.40 -2.78 -7.01
CA ALA A 167 -11.14 -4.09 -6.41
C ALA A 167 -10.00 -4.04 -5.39
N PHE A 168 -8.94 -3.27 -5.65
CA PHE A 168 -7.84 -3.04 -4.73
C PHE A 168 -8.29 -2.29 -3.47
N TYR A 169 -9.05 -1.20 -3.61
CA TYR A 169 -9.58 -0.46 -2.45
C TYR A 169 -10.57 -1.29 -1.62
N LYS A 170 -11.35 -2.16 -2.26
CA LYS A 170 -12.23 -3.12 -1.58
C LYS A 170 -11.46 -4.28 -0.91
N GLY A 171 -10.15 -4.39 -1.11
CA GLY A 171 -9.34 -5.50 -0.61
C GLY A 171 -9.67 -6.84 -1.27
N LEU A 172 -10.19 -6.83 -2.51
CA LEU A 172 -10.46 -8.05 -3.29
C LEU A 172 -9.22 -8.57 -3.99
N VAL A 173 -8.31 -7.67 -4.32
CA VAL A 173 -7.02 -7.96 -4.93
C VAL A 173 -5.91 -7.22 -4.18
N THR A 174 -4.69 -7.75 -4.30
CA THR A 174 -3.46 -7.16 -3.78
C THR A 174 -2.45 -6.98 -4.89
N VAL A 175 -1.46 -6.10 -4.68
CA VAL A 175 -0.29 -6.02 -5.54
C VAL A 175 0.67 -7.12 -5.11
N SER A 176 0.79 -8.16 -5.94
CA SER A 176 1.65 -9.32 -5.66
C SER A 176 3.09 -9.12 -6.12
N GLN A 177 3.31 -8.22 -7.09
CA GLN A 177 4.61 -7.93 -7.64
C GLN A 177 4.62 -6.56 -8.32
N ARG A 178 5.80 -5.96 -8.44
CA ARG A 178 6.05 -4.78 -9.27
C ARG A 178 7.21 -4.99 -10.22
N ALA A 179 7.05 -4.46 -11.44
CA ALA A 179 8.14 -4.21 -12.39
C ALA A 179 8.20 -2.68 -12.61
N GLY A 180 9.04 -1.99 -11.87
CA GLY A 180 9.02 -0.53 -11.77
C GLY A 180 7.69 -0.02 -11.22
N MET A 181 6.93 0.75 -12.03
CA MET A 181 5.60 1.24 -11.65
C MET A 181 4.44 0.33 -12.12
N LEU A 182 4.72 -0.67 -12.94
CA LEU A 182 3.73 -1.64 -13.36
C LEU A 182 3.40 -2.59 -12.21
N LYS A 183 2.13 -2.65 -11.85
CA LYS A 183 1.62 -3.52 -10.80
C LYS A 183 1.10 -4.81 -11.38
N THR A 184 1.49 -5.93 -10.78
CA THR A 184 0.84 -7.21 -10.97
C THR A 184 -0.16 -7.44 -9.84
N MET A 185 -1.42 -7.63 -10.18
CA MET A 185 -2.52 -7.79 -9.24
C MET A 185 -2.93 -9.26 -9.15
N SER A 186 -3.09 -9.76 -7.93
CA SER A 186 -3.57 -11.12 -7.65
C SER A 186 -4.69 -11.11 -6.62
N SER A 187 -5.46 -12.20 -6.55
CA SER A 187 -6.41 -12.39 -5.45
C SER A 187 -5.67 -12.67 -4.15
N TRP A 188 -6.23 -12.24 -3.02
CA TRP A 188 -5.74 -12.66 -1.71
C TRP A 188 -5.91 -14.18 -1.57
N GLY A 189 -4.80 -14.91 -1.40
CA GLY A 189 -4.80 -16.37 -1.33
C GLY A 189 -4.46 -17.12 -2.61
N GLY A 190 -4.24 -16.40 -3.72
CA GLY A 190 -3.89 -16.98 -5.02
C GLY A 190 -2.38 -17.15 -5.28
N THR A 191 -1.54 -17.05 -4.28
CA THR A 191 -0.11 -17.38 -4.41
C THR A 191 0.09 -18.82 -3.95
N SER A 192 0.13 -19.73 -4.89
CA SER A 192 0.56 -21.12 -4.71
C SER A 192 1.91 -21.17 -3.99
N GLY A 193 1.93 -21.78 -2.81
CA GLY A 193 3.14 -22.12 -2.08
C GLY A 193 3.37 -21.30 -0.82
N GLY A 194 2.64 -21.63 0.24
CA GLY A 194 2.94 -21.12 1.59
C GLY A 194 1.68 -20.82 2.38
N SER A 195 1.46 -21.58 3.40
CA SER A 195 0.44 -21.41 4.43
C SER A 195 0.52 -20.00 5.03
N GLY A 196 -0.31 -19.06 4.58
CA GLY A 196 -0.23 -17.73 5.20
C GLY A 196 -1.24 -16.67 4.85
N CYS A 197 -2.08 -16.83 3.86
CA CYS A 197 -3.13 -15.82 3.65
C CYS A 197 -4.50 -16.42 3.96
N ARG A 198 -4.82 -16.49 5.25
CA ARG A 198 -6.16 -16.79 5.73
C ARG A 198 -7.12 -15.72 5.22
N ARG A 199 -8.36 -16.13 4.89
CA ARG A 199 -9.48 -15.21 4.64
C ARG A 199 -9.41 -14.02 5.59
N LEU A 200 -9.73 -12.81 5.11
CA LEU A 200 -9.80 -11.60 5.92
C LEU A 200 -10.32 -11.93 7.33
N PRO A 201 -9.60 -11.60 8.41
CA PRO A 201 -9.97 -12.04 9.75
C PRO A 201 -11.36 -11.56 10.11
N ARG A 202 -12.20 -12.49 10.62
CA ARG A 202 -13.45 -12.13 11.31
C ARG A 202 -13.09 -11.37 12.57
N GLN A 203 -13.72 -10.25 12.79
CA GLN A 203 -13.44 -9.39 13.93
C GLN A 203 -13.70 -10.11 15.26
N HIS A 204 -12.68 -10.16 16.12
CA HIS A 204 -12.87 -10.10 17.58
C HIS A 204 -12.97 -8.64 18.00
N ARG A 205 -13.90 -8.37 18.97
CA ARG A 205 -14.27 -7.04 19.46
C ARG A 205 -13.08 -6.26 20.00
N ARG A 206 -12.97 -5.02 19.56
CA ARG A 206 -12.32 -3.77 20.02
C ARG A 206 -11.08 -3.82 20.94
N PRO A 207 -10.08 -2.96 20.62
CA PRO A 207 -9.97 -1.70 21.34
C PRO A 207 -10.02 -0.47 20.41
N THR A 208 -10.55 0.60 20.97
CA THR A 208 -10.72 1.91 20.35
C THR A 208 -9.38 2.63 20.38
N ILE A 209 -8.76 2.87 19.23
CA ILE A 209 -7.72 3.89 19.09
C ILE A 209 -8.14 4.80 17.96
N SER A 210 -8.50 6.01 18.35
CA SER A 210 -8.83 7.13 17.50
C SER A 210 -7.55 7.82 17.04
N TRP A 211 -7.09 7.54 15.83
CA TRP A 211 -6.16 8.39 15.11
C TRP A 211 -6.43 8.24 13.61
N ILE A 212 -7.47 8.89 13.13
CA ILE A 212 -7.61 9.23 11.72
C ILE A 212 -7.98 10.70 11.67
N GLY A 213 -6.95 11.53 11.48
CA GLY A 213 -7.13 12.94 11.16
C GLY A 213 -7.91 13.04 9.84
N HIS A 214 -9.02 13.74 9.88
CA HIS A 214 -9.80 14.12 8.71
C HIS A 214 -8.98 15.10 7.88
N CYS A 215 -8.42 14.67 6.76
CA CYS A 215 -8.12 15.54 5.64
C CYS A 215 -9.18 15.32 4.57
N ALA A 216 -10.32 15.99 4.72
CA ALA A 216 -11.22 16.23 3.61
C ALA A 216 -10.69 17.46 2.84
N PRO A 217 -10.58 17.44 1.51
CA PRO A 217 -10.33 18.66 0.76
C PRO A 217 -11.55 19.57 0.91
N ARG A 218 -11.33 20.80 1.41
CA ARG A 218 -12.30 21.87 1.30
C ARG A 218 -12.44 22.22 -0.18
N ALA A 219 -13.67 22.17 -0.66
CA ALA A 219 -14.05 22.83 -1.89
C ALA A 219 -14.02 24.35 -1.68
N SER A 220 -13.33 25.04 -2.52
CA SER A 220 -13.50 26.46 -2.82
C SER A 220 -13.75 26.59 -4.31
#